data_448d09225d6429fd3e0ed43fa417c14d
#
_entry.id   448d09225d6429fd3e0ed43fa417c14d
#
_cell.length_a   1.000
_cell.length_b   1.000
_cell.length_c   1.000
_cell.angle_alpha   90.00
_cell.angle_beta   90.00
_cell.angle_gamma   90.00
#
_symmetry.space_group_name_H-M   'P 1'
#
loop_
_entity.id
_entity.type
_entity.pdbx_description
1 polymer ?
#
loop_
_entity_poly.entity_id
_entity_poly.type
_entity_poly.pdbx_seq_one_letter_code
_entity_poly.pdbx_strand_id
1 'polypeptide(L)'
;APRKMGKSSLLLRILARATSLGYRTVSLDFQQAEEAVLDNLDKFLRWFCANISRYLGLPPLLEHYWDEDMGSKVSCTIYLQQYVLAEIKNPLVLALNEVNRIFEYPKIAKEFLPLLRSWHEEAKRIESLENLRLIVLHSTEIYIPLKLTESPFNVGLPLQLPYFTEEQILALAQRHGLDWTDSPDADRLIAMVGGHPYLVRLALYQLCQNSLTLDQLLQEAPTIAGIYKDYLRSFWVTLQEYPELAVALKQVVKSERGVELDPIVASKLMSMGLIHIDNNRCMLSCELYRFYFGSQNFI
;
A
#
# COMPACT_ATOMS: atom_id res chain seq x y z
N ALA A 1 3.18 -1.08 -3.11
CA ALA A 1 2.68 -0.20 -4.19
C ALA A 1 2.35 1.18 -3.62
N PRO A 2 2.36 2.26 -4.44
CA PRO A 2 1.93 3.59 -4.06
C PRO A 2 0.52 3.63 -3.46
N ARG A 3 0.11 4.77 -2.88
CA ARG A 3 -1.25 4.95 -2.40
C ARG A 3 -2.27 4.83 -3.53
N LYS A 4 -3.50 4.47 -3.17
CA LYS A 4 -4.66 4.39 -4.11
C LYS A 4 -4.51 3.40 -5.27
N MET A 5 -3.57 2.47 -5.21
CA MET A 5 -3.37 1.40 -6.20
C MET A 5 -4.35 0.21 -6.03
N GLY A 6 -5.24 0.23 -5.07
CA GLY A 6 -6.20 -0.86 -4.85
C GLY A 6 -5.76 -1.92 -3.84
N LYS A 7 -4.70 -1.68 -3.05
CA LYS A 7 -4.19 -2.61 -2.01
C LYS A 7 -5.30 -3.16 -1.11
N SER A 8 -6.09 -2.28 -0.50
CA SER A 8 -7.17 -2.68 0.42
C SER A 8 -8.29 -3.43 -0.32
N SER A 9 -8.57 -3.09 -1.58
CA SER A 9 -9.56 -3.83 -2.38
C SER A 9 -9.11 -5.25 -2.69
N LEU A 10 -7.83 -5.45 -2.99
CA LEU A 10 -7.25 -6.78 -3.16
C LEU A 10 -7.28 -7.56 -1.85
N LEU A 11 -6.89 -6.92 -0.73
CA LEU A 11 -6.94 -7.54 0.59
C LEU A 11 -8.35 -8.08 0.91
N LEU A 12 -9.39 -7.27 0.75
CA LEU A 12 -10.77 -7.69 0.99
C LEU A 12 -11.16 -8.94 0.18
N ARG A 13 -10.73 -9.01 -1.09
CA ARG A 13 -10.97 -10.19 -1.94
C ARG A 13 -10.21 -11.42 -1.48
N ILE A 14 -8.96 -11.25 -1.05
CA ILE A 14 -8.15 -12.35 -0.51
C ILE A 14 -8.78 -12.88 0.78
N LEU A 15 -9.18 -12.01 1.70
CA LEU A 15 -9.82 -12.41 2.95
C LEU A 15 -11.16 -13.10 2.70
N ALA A 16 -12.00 -12.58 1.81
CA ALA A 16 -13.27 -13.23 1.44
C ALA A 16 -13.02 -14.63 0.85
N ARG A 17 -12.02 -14.78 -0.01
CA ARG A 17 -11.64 -16.08 -0.58
C ARG A 17 -11.09 -17.02 0.50
N ALA A 18 -10.23 -16.54 1.40
CA ALA A 18 -9.70 -17.34 2.49
C ALA A 18 -10.84 -17.86 3.40
N THR A 19 -11.78 -16.98 3.75
CA THR A 19 -12.97 -17.36 4.52
C THR A 19 -13.80 -18.43 3.80
N SER A 20 -14.00 -18.29 2.49
CA SER A 20 -14.74 -19.32 1.70
C SER A 20 -14.02 -20.66 1.63
N LEU A 21 -12.72 -20.69 1.88
CA LEU A 21 -11.90 -21.91 1.98
C LEU A 21 -11.82 -22.45 3.43
N GLY A 22 -12.54 -21.88 4.36
CA GLY A 22 -12.58 -22.31 5.77
C GLY A 22 -11.44 -21.75 6.63
N TYR A 23 -10.65 -20.79 6.14
CA TYR A 23 -9.61 -20.15 6.94
C TYR A 23 -10.23 -19.15 7.93
N ARG A 24 -9.63 -19.03 9.09
CA ARG A 24 -9.90 -17.89 9.97
C ARG A 24 -9.15 -16.68 9.45
N THR A 25 -9.78 -15.52 9.50
CA THR A 25 -9.18 -14.29 8.98
C THR A 25 -9.19 -13.18 10.02
N VAL A 26 -8.07 -12.51 10.16
CA VAL A 26 -7.92 -11.29 10.98
C VAL A 26 -7.29 -10.22 10.10
N SER A 27 -7.85 -9.01 10.14
CA SER A 27 -7.29 -7.84 9.49
C SER A 27 -7.05 -6.75 10.51
N LEU A 28 -5.80 -6.44 10.79
CA LEU A 28 -5.39 -5.35 11.67
C LEU A 28 -4.97 -4.14 10.84
N ASP A 29 -5.56 -3.00 11.14
CA ASP A 29 -5.17 -1.72 10.55
C ASP A 29 -4.34 -0.92 11.56
N PHE A 30 -3.08 -0.66 11.22
CA PHE A 30 -2.17 0.03 12.11
C PHE A 30 -2.47 1.52 12.27
N GLN A 31 -3.33 2.08 11.42
CA GLN A 31 -3.88 3.43 11.65
C GLN A 31 -4.77 3.51 12.90
N GLN A 32 -5.28 2.37 13.39
CA GLN A 32 -6.08 2.32 14.62
C GLN A 32 -5.22 2.32 15.90
N ALA A 33 -3.91 2.14 15.78
CA ALA A 33 -3.01 2.22 16.92
C ALA A 33 -2.77 3.68 17.31
N GLU A 34 -3.10 4.01 18.56
CA GLU A 34 -2.82 5.33 19.13
C GLU A 34 -1.32 5.58 19.28
N GLU A 35 -0.88 6.83 19.28
CA GLU A 35 0.52 7.19 19.46
C GLU A 35 1.11 6.62 20.75
N ALA A 36 0.37 6.67 21.84
CA ALA A 36 0.79 6.11 23.14
C ALA A 36 1.05 4.59 23.11
N VAL A 37 0.47 3.88 22.13
CA VAL A 37 0.73 2.45 21.86
C VAL A 37 2.00 2.32 21.03
N LEU A 38 2.18 3.17 20.02
CA LEU A 38 3.30 3.14 19.07
C LEU A 38 4.63 3.66 19.68
N ASP A 39 4.59 4.36 20.82
CA ASP A 39 5.78 4.83 21.52
C ASP A 39 6.51 3.75 22.33
N ASN A 40 5.85 2.61 22.61
CA ASN A 40 6.37 1.56 23.47
C ASN A 40 6.13 0.17 22.86
N LEU A 41 7.20 -0.59 22.69
CA LEU A 41 7.16 -1.92 22.08
C LEU A 41 6.25 -2.89 22.83
N ASP A 42 6.31 -2.92 24.17
CA ASP A 42 5.48 -3.80 24.97
C ASP A 42 4.00 -3.48 24.80
N LYS A 43 3.63 -2.19 24.89
CA LYS A 43 2.25 -1.75 24.66
C LYS A 43 1.78 -2.09 23.24
N PHE A 44 2.63 -1.90 22.27
CA PHE A 44 2.30 -2.21 20.87
C PHE A 44 2.05 -3.71 20.66
N LEU A 45 2.92 -4.58 21.19
CA LEU A 45 2.77 -6.02 21.03
C LEU A 45 1.58 -6.57 21.85
N ARG A 46 1.29 -6.01 23.02
CA ARG A 46 0.08 -6.31 23.80
C ARG A 46 -1.20 -5.88 23.05
N TRP A 47 -1.20 -4.67 22.48
CA TRP A 47 -2.30 -4.18 21.64
C TRP A 47 -2.51 -5.11 20.43
N PHE A 48 -1.44 -5.50 19.78
CA PHE A 48 -1.44 -6.41 18.62
C PHE A 48 -2.08 -7.76 18.99
N CYS A 49 -1.62 -8.41 20.05
CA CYS A 49 -2.15 -9.69 20.53
C CYS A 49 -3.62 -9.60 20.98
N ALA A 50 -3.98 -8.56 21.72
CA ALA A 50 -5.33 -8.35 22.19
C ALA A 50 -6.33 -8.20 21.05
N ASN A 51 -5.95 -7.44 20.00
CA ASN A 51 -6.81 -7.25 18.84
C ASN A 51 -6.96 -8.54 18.02
N ILE A 52 -5.89 -9.31 17.82
CA ILE A 52 -5.99 -10.63 17.17
C ILE A 52 -7.02 -11.51 17.88
N SER A 53 -6.91 -11.63 19.20
CA SER A 53 -7.85 -12.45 20.00
C SER A 53 -9.28 -11.95 19.83
N ARG A 54 -9.53 -10.65 19.95
CA ARG A 54 -10.86 -10.05 19.79
C ARG A 54 -11.47 -10.33 18.42
N TYR A 55 -10.69 -10.18 17.34
CA TYR A 55 -11.18 -10.47 15.99
C TYR A 55 -11.51 -11.96 15.79
N LEU A 56 -10.85 -12.84 16.52
CA LEU A 56 -11.13 -14.28 16.51
C LEU A 56 -12.26 -14.71 17.44
N GLY A 57 -12.78 -13.77 18.26
CA GLY A 57 -13.78 -14.06 19.28
C GLY A 57 -13.20 -14.77 20.51
N LEU A 58 -11.90 -14.67 20.73
CA LEU A 58 -11.19 -15.23 21.88
C LEU A 58 -11.05 -14.17 22.98
N PRO A 59 -11.16 -14.54 24.27
CA PRO A 59 -10.84 -13.63 25.37
C PRO A 59 -9.35 -13.26 25.34
N PRO A 60 -8.96 -11.99 25.55
CA PRO A 60 -7.54 -11.61 25.57
C PRO A 60 -6.91 -12.04 26.91
N LEU A 61 -6.20 -13.17 26.91
CA LEU A 61 -5.52 -13.73 28.09
C LEU A 61 -4.05 -13.30 28.17
N LEU A 62 -3.77 -12.00 27.97
CA LEU A 62 -2.39 -11.49 27.91
C LEU A 62 -1.61 -11.79 29.18
N GLU A 63 -2.17 -11.52 30.35
CA GLU A 63 -1.48 -11.70 31.63
C GLU A 63 -1.06 -13.16 31.91
N HIS A 64 -1.74 -14.12 31.30
CA HIS A 64 -1.43 -15.54 31.46
C HIS A 64 -0.22 -15.99 30.62
N TYR A 65 0.00 -15.35 29.48
CA TYR A 65 1.02 -15.71 28.49
C TYR A 65 2.17 -14.69 28.39
N TRP A 66 2.08 -13.58 29.14
CA TRP A 66 3.09 -12.52 29.08
C TRP A 66 4.07 -12.66 30.24
N ASP A 67 5.33 -12.82 29.90
CA ASP A 67 6.42 -12.97 30.83
C ASP A 67 7.41 -11.81 30.63
N GLU A 68 7.55 -10.96 31.65
CA GLU A 68 8.42 -9.79 31.59
C GLU A 68 9.90 -10.18 31.51
N ASP A 69 10.29 -11.31 32.14
CA ASP A 69 11.68 -11.79 32.12
C ASP A 69 12.11 -12.30 30.74
N MET A 70 11.16 -12.79 29.93
CA MET A 70 11.42 -13.23 28.56
C MET A 70 11.38 -12.09 27.55
N GLY A 71 10.79 -10.95 27.91
CA GLY A 71 10.60 -9.78 27.08
C GLY A 71 9.46 -9.90 26.07
N SER A 72 8.99 -8.75 25.58
CA SER A 72 7.73 -8.60 24.87
C SER A 72 7.65 -9.38 23.56
N LYS A 73 8.74 -9.52 22.79
CA LYS A 73 8.72 -10.27 21.52
C LYS A 73 8.53 -11.76 21.71
N VAL A 74 9.19 -12.32 22.72
CA VAL A 74 9.05 -13.73 23.07
C VAL A 74 7.66 -14.00 23.61
N SER A 75 7.16 -13.15 24.52
CA SER A 75 5.80 -13.23 25.05
C SER A 75 4.74 -13.14 23.96
N CYS A 76 4.91 -12.22 23.00
CA CYS A 76 4.04 -12.11 21.84
C CYS A 76 4.02 -13.40 20.99
N THR A 77 5.18 -14.01 20.77
CA THR A 77 5.30 -15.26 20.02
C THR A 77 4.65 -16.42 20.76
N ILE A 78 4.90 -16.55 22.06
CA ILE A 78 4.25 -17.56 22.92
C ILE A 78 2.73 -17.40 22.91
N TYR A 79 2.23 -16.16 23.08
CA TYR A 79 0.80 -15.88 23.02
C TYR A 79 0.17 -16.31 21.69
N LEU A 80 0.84 -15.96 20.56
CA LEU A 80 0.35 -16.36 19.25
C LEU A 80 0.33 -17.87 19.06
N GLN A 81 1.42 -18.56 19.43
CA GLN A 81 1.57 -20.01 19.20
C GLN A 81 0.77 -20.86 20.17
N GLN A 82 0.93 -20.60 21.48
CA GLN A 82 0.39 -21.47 22.52
C GLN A 82 -1.07 -21.15 22.90
N TYR A 83 -1.54 -19.97 22.53
CA TYR A 83 -2.92 -19.59 22.76
C TYR A 83 -3.69 -19.42 21.45
N VAL A 84 -3.39 -18.40 20.66
CA VAL A 84 -4.23 -18.06 19.50
C VAL A 84 -4.30 -19.21 18.50
N LEU A 85 -3.14 -19.72 18.05
CA LEU A 85 -3.08 -20.79 17.06
C LEU A 85 -3.48 -22.16 17.62
N ALA A 86 -3.34 -22.37 18.93
CA ALA A 86 -3.81 -23.59 19.59
C ALA A 86 -5.34 -23.64 19.72
N GLU A 87 -6.00 -22.50 19.99
CA GLU A 87 -7.46 -22.44 20.11
C GLU A 87 -8.18 -22.51 18.75
N ILE A 88 -7.55 -22.01 17.68
CA ILE A 88 -8.12 -22.06 16.34
C ILE A 88 -7.63 -23.30 15.59
N LYS A 89 -8.52 -24.22 15.29
CA LYS A 89 -8.19 -25.46 14.57
C LYS A 89 -7.93 -25.27 13.07
N ASN A 90 -8.30 -24.12 12.51
CA ASN A 90 -8.20 -23.82 11.09
C ASN A 90 -7.00 -22.89 10.83
N PRO A 91 -6.41 -22.92 9.63
CA PRO A 91 -5.36 -21.98 9.28
C PRO A 91 -5.82 -20.52 9.45
N LEU A 92 -4.93 -19.67 9.95
CA LEU A 92 -5.14 -18.25 10.17
C LEU A 92 -4.50 -17.41 9.05
N VAL A 93 -5.30 -16.57 8.42
CA VAL A 93 -4.78 -15.46 7.60
C VAL A 93 -4.76 -14.19 8.45
N LEU A 94 -3.57 -13.78 8.82
CA LEU A 94 -3.32 -12.54 9.56
C LEU A 94 -2.86 -11.45 8.59
N ALA A 95 -3.74 -10.52 8.29
CA ALA A 95 -3.49 -9.41 7.40
C ALA A 95 -3.18 -8.15 8.21
N LEU A 96 -2.03 -7.54 7.91
CA LEU A 96 -1.54 -6.32 8.52
C LEU A 96 -1.64 -5.20 7.49
N ASN A 97 -2.61 -4.29 7.70
CA ASN A 97 -2.86 -3.17 6.80
C ASN A 97 -2.17 -1.90 7.31
N GLU A 98 -1.74 -1.03 6.40
CA GLU A 98 -1.08 0.25 6.66
C GLU A 98 0.16 0.10 7.58
N VAL A 99 0.95 -0.96 7.34
CA VAL A 99 2.18 -1.23 8.13
C VAL A 99 3.19 -0.08 8.03
N ASN A 100 3.12 0.75 6.99
CA ASN A 100 3.90 1.97 6.90
C ASN A 100 3.68 2.95 8.07
N ARG A 101 2.59 2.84 8.82
CA ARG A 101 2.38 3.66 10.03
C ARG A 101 3.49 3.47 11.08
N ILE A 102 3.98 2.23 11.27
CA ILE A 102 5.07 1.99 12.23
C ILE A 102 6.43 2.51 11.73
N PHE A 103 6.52 2.91 10.48
CA PHE A 103 7.74 3.45 9.91
C PHE A 103 8.11 4.82 10.50
N GLU A 104 7.14 5.55 10.98
CA GLU A 104 7.35 6.79 11.73
C GLU A 104 7.86 6.52 13.16
N TYR A 105 7.86 5.26 13.60
CA TYR A 105 8.31 4.80 14.91
C TYR A 105 9.47 3.80 14.78
N PRO A 106 10.70 4.25 14.54
CA PRO A 106 11.84 3.38 14.21
C PRO A 106 12.14 2.31 15.26
N LYS A 107 11.86 2.59 16.55
CA LYS A 107 12.04 1.63 17.63
C LYS A 107 11.08 0.43 17.50
N ILE A 108 9.83 0.69 17.12
CA ILE A 108 8.84 -0.36 16.86
C ILE A 108 9.17 -1.11 15.59
N ALA A 109 9.43 -0.38 14.49
CA ALA A 109 9.70 -0.98 13.20
C ALA A 109 10.90 -1.94 13.23
N LYS A 110 12.00 -1.54 13.88
CA LYS A 110 13.23 -2.35 14.01
C LYS A 110 13.04 -3.65 14.81
N GLU A 111 12.06 -3.71 15.68
CA GLU A 111 11.80 -4.89 16.50
C GLU A 111 10.67 -5.75 15.92
N PHE A 112 9.61 -5.12 15.43
CA PHE A 112 8.42 -5.83 14.97
C PHE A 112 8.61 -6.45 13.57
N LEU A 113 9.24 -5.74 12.63
CA LEU A 113 9.42 -6.29 11.28
C LEU A 113 10.30 -7.55 11.25
N PRO A 114 11.45 -7.62 11.99
CA PRO A 114 12.19 -8.86 12.14
C PRO A 114 11.39 -9.97 12.85
N LEU A 115 10.49 -9.62 13.76
CA LEU A 115 9.62 -10.61 14.42
C LEU A 115 8.68 -11.29 13.42
N LEU A 116 8.04 -10.53 12.51
CA LEU A 116 7.23 -11.09 11.45
C LEU A 116 8.06 -12.00 10.51
N ARG A 117 9.29 -11.60 10.23
CA ARG A 117 10.21 -12.41 9.44
C ARG A 117 10.55 -13.73 10.13
N SER A 118 10.86 -13.71 11.44
CA SER A 118 11.18 -14.93 12.19
C SER A 118 10.00 -15.92 12.17
N TRP A 119 8.76 -15.45 12.34
CA TRP A 119 7.58 -16.32 12.24
C TRP A 119 7.45 -16.98 10.87
N HIS A 120 7.72 -16.24 9.80
CA HIS A 120 7.69 -16.80 8.45
C HIS A 120 8.78 -17.85 8.23
N GLU A 121 10.00 -17.60 8.72
CA GLU A 121 11.13 -18.54 8.60
C GLU A 121 10.94 -19.76 9.49
N GLU A 122 10.44 -19.59 10.69
CA GLU A 122 10.17 -20.67 11.65
C GLU A 122 8.97 -21.54 11.29
N ALA A 123 8.03 -21.04 10.51
CA ALA A 123 6.89 -21.82 10.00
C ALA A 123 7.30 -23.09 9.26
N LYS A 124 8.54 -23.19 8.79
CA LYS A 124 9.10 -24.41 8.17
C LYS A 124 9.47 -25.50 9.19
N ARG A 125 9.54 -25.18 10.48
CA ARG A 125 10.01 -26.08 11.55
C ARG A 125 9.04 -26.23 12.71
N ILE A 126 8.18 -25.23 12.90
CA ILE A 126 7.24 -25.16 14.02
C ILE A 126 5.82 -25.37 13.49
N GLU A 127 5.24 -26.52 13.79
CA GLU A 127 3.93 -26.96 13.30
C GLU A 127 2.81 -25.94 13.58
N SER A 128 2.81 -25.29 14.75
CA SER A 128 1.80 -24.26 15.06
C SER A 128 1.86 -23.10 14.07
N LEU A 129 3.04 -22.69 13.63
CA LEU A 129 3.24 -21.59 12.67
C LEU A 129 2.95 -21.99 11.22
N GLU A 130 2.96 -23.29 10.88
CA GLU A 130 2.57 -23.76 9.54
C GLU A 130 1.15 -23.34 9.17
N ASN A 131 0.29 -23.14 10.15
CA ASN A 131 -1.08 -22.69 9.97
C ASN A 131 -1.23 -21.16 9.88
N LEU A 132 -0.17 -20.40 10.06
CA LEU A 132 -0.18 -18.94 9.96
C LEU A 132 0.16 -18.49 8.52
N ARG A 133 -0.71 -17.65 7.95
CA ARG A 133 -0.48 -16.97 6.67
C ARG A 133 -0.43 -15.47 6.92
N LEU A 134 0.73 -14.87 6.74
CA LEU A 134 0.93 -13.43 6.92
C LEU A 134 0.71 -12.70 5.60
N ILE A 135 -0.09 -11.65 5.64
CA ILE A 135 -0.26 -10.68 4.55
C ILE A 135 0.12 -9.31 5.09
N VAL A 136 1.14 -8.70 4.51
CA VAL A 136 1.65 -7.39 4.95
C VAL A 136 1.42 -6.37 3.85
N LEU A 137 0.58 -5.37 4.13
CA LEU A 137 0.30 -4.28 3.19
C LEU A 137 0.97 -3.00 3.68
N HIS A 138 1.74 -2.40 2.79
CA HIS A 138 2.34 -1.09 3.06
C HIS A 138 2.30 -0.20 1.83
N SER A 139 2.28 1.10 2.05
CA SER A 139 2.54 2.09 1.00
C SER A 139 4.05 2.24 0.80
N THR A 140 4.46 2.33 -0.46
CA THR A 140 5.88 2.49 -0.81
C THR A 140 6.38 3.93 -0.67
N GLU A 141 5.50 4.89 -0.42
CA GLU A 141 5.85 6.32 -0.36
C GLU A 141 6.75 6.68 0.83
N ILE A 142 6.74 5.87 1.88
CA ILE A 142 7.57 6.06 3.07
C ILE A 142 8.71 5.04 3.02
N TYR A 143 9.93 5.53 2.94
CA TYR A 143 11.13 4.69 2.91
C TYR A 143 11.72 4.53 4.31
N ILE A 144 11.95 3.27 4.74
CA ILE A 144 12.82 2.98 5.87
C ILE A 144 14.05 2.23 5.37
N PRO A 145 15.23 2.65 5.78
CA PRO A 145 16.45 1.88 5.57
C PRO A 145 16.48 0.69 6.56
N LEU A 146 15.74 -0.39 6.23
CA LEU A 146 15.92 -1.67 6.92
C LEU A 146 17.08 -2.41 6.26
N LYS A 147 17.90 -3.07 7.09
CA LYS A 147 18.89 -4.01 6.55
C LYS A 147 18.16 -5.14 5.83
N LEU A 148 18.70 -5.59 4.71
CA LEU A 148 18.12 -6.69 3.92
C LEU A 148 17.84 -7.94 4.77
N THR A 149 18.67 -8.21 5.78
CA THR A 149 18.53 -9.34 6.70
C THR A 149 17.43 -9.19 7.75
N GLU A 150 16.92 -7.98 7.95
CA GLU A 150 15.92 -7.66 8.99
C GLU A 150 14.52 -7.42 8.40
N SER A 151 14.44 -7.24 7.10
CA SER A 151 13.17 -6.92 6.41
C SER A 151 12.34 -8.17 6.14
N PRO A 152 11.04 -8.21 6.51
CA PRO A 152 10.12 -9.28 6.11
C PRO A 152 9.78 -9.23 4.62
N PHE A 153 10.04 -8.11 3.96
CA PHE A 153 9.65 -7.88 2.57
C PHE A 153 10.50 -8.64 1.55
N ASN A 154 11.61 -9.26 1.98
CA ASN A 154 12.52 -10.04 1.11
C ASN A 154 12.33 -11.55 1.23
N VAL A 155 11.50 -12.05 2.15
CA VAL A 155 11.36 -13.51 2.40
C VAL A 155 10.02 -14.06 1.97
N GLY A 156 9.01 -13.22 1.85
CA GLY A 156 7.68 -13.57 1.35
C GLY A 156 7.58 -13.41 -0.18
N LEU A 157 6.37 -13.63 -0.69
CA LEU A 157 6.02 -13.36 -2.09
C LEU A 157 5.70 -11.86 -2.26
N PRO A 158 6.56 -11.06 -2.93
CA PRO A 158 6.28 -9.66 -3.17
C PRO A 158 5.22 -9.52 -4.27
N LEU A 159 4.08 -8.93 -3.93
CA LEU A 159 3.02 -8.61 -4.88
C LEU A 159 3.03 -7.11 -5.19
N GLN A 160 3.37 -6.79 -6.42
CA GLN A 160 3.22 -5.45 -6.96
C GLN A 160 1.89 -5.35 -7.71
N LEU A 161 1.12 -4.31 -7.42
CA LEU A 161 -0.12 -4.05 -8.14
C LEU A 161 0.22 -3.29 -9.43
N PRO A 162 -0.06 -3.87 -10.60
CA PRO A 162 0.15 -3.19 -11.86
C PRO A 162 -0.91 -2.11 -12.08
N TYR A 163 -0.67 -1.23 -13.03
CA TYR A 163 -1.70 -0.39 -13.61
C TYR A 163 -2.72 -1.23 -14.40
N PHE A 164 -3.92 -0.70 -14.60
CA PHE A 164 -4.92 -1.36 -15.42
C PHE A 164 -4.47 -1.43 -16.87
N THR A 165 -4.72 -2.58 -17.50
CA THR A 165 -4.62 -2.74 -18.95
C THR A 165 -5.84 -2.10 -19.62
N GLU A 166 -5.74 -1.84 -20.91
CA GLU A 166 -6.86 -1.36 -21.73
C GLU A 166 -8.10 -2.26 -21.59
N GLU A 167 -7.93 -3.58 -21.69
CA GLU A 167 -9.02 -4.56 -21.51
C GLU A 167 -9.71 -4.42 -20.15
N GLN A 168 -8.94 -4.19 -19.09
CA GLN A 168 -9.48 -4.00 -17.74
C GLN A 168 -10.24 -2.68 -17.63
N ILE A 169 -9.79 -1.63 -18.33
CA ILE A 169 -10.46 -0.33 -18.35
C ILE A 169 -11.77 -0.42 -19.14
N LEU A 170 -11.78 -1.07 -20.31
CA LEU A 170 -12.98 -1.34 -21.09
C LEU A 170 -14.01 -2.15 -20.30
N ALA A 171 -13.58 -3.23 -19.64
CA ALA A 171 -14.45 -4.03 -18.78
C ALA A 171 -15.00 -3.23 -17.59
N LEU A 172 -14.21 -2.29 -17.05
CA LEU A 172 -14.66 -1.42 -15.97
C LEU A 172 -15.62 -0.34 -16.47
N ALA A 173 -15.37 0.26 -17.64
CA ALA A 173 -16.25 1.22 -18.29
C ALA A 173 -17.63 0.60 -18.56
N GLN A 174 -17.66 -0.60 -19.11
CA GLN A 174 -18.92 -1.33 -19.35
C GLN A 174 -19.73 -1.54 -18.06
N ARG A 175 -19.06 -1.86 -16.95
CA ARG A 175 -19.74 -1.98 -15.63
C ARG A 175 -20.29 -0.66 -15.11
N HIS A 176 -19.74 0.47 -15.56
CA HIS A 176 -20.27 1.80 -15.30
C HIS A 176 -21.34 2.25 -16.31
N GLY A 177 -21.72 1.39 -17.27
CA GLY A 177 -22.71 1.71 -18.30
C GLY A 177 -22.15 2.56 -19.45
N LEU A 178 -20.83 2.65 -19.58
CA LEU A 178 -20.14 3.35 -20.66
C LEU A 178 -19.73 2.33 -21.72
N ASP A 179 -20.25 2.47 -22.93
CA ASP A 179 -19.86 1.63 -24.07
C ASP A 179 -18.71 2.30 -24.83
N TRP A 180 -17.50 1.78 -24.59
CA TRP A 180 -16.27 2.25 -25.23
C TRP A 180 -15.66 1.21 -26.17
N THR A 181 -16.43 0.18 -26.56
CA THR A 181 -15.92 -0.96 -27.32
C THR A 181 -15.31 -0.56 -28.67
N ASP A 182 -15.95 0.39 -29.36
CA ASP A 182 -15.51 0.89 -30.67
C ASP A 182 -15.11 2.39 -30.63
N SER A 183 -14.70 2.87 -29.45
CA SER A 183 -14.38 4.28 -29.20
C SER A 183 -12.92 4.43 -28.82
N PRO A 184 -12.24 5.53 -29.18
CA PRO A 184 -10.89 5.85 -28.72
C PRO A 184 -10.85 6.36 -27.26
N ASP A 185 -11.97 6.36 -26.55
CA ASP A 185 -12.10 7.00 -25.24
C ASP A 185 -11.26 6.32 -24.16
N ALA A 186 -11.13 4.98 -24.23
CA ALA A 186 -10.25 4.23 -23.33
C ALA A 186 -8.79 4.65 -23.51
N ASP A 187 -8.30 4.71 -24.75
CA ASP A 187 -6.93 5.14 -25.08
C ASP A 187 -6.67 6.57 -24.64
N ARG A 188 -7.63 7.46 -24.85
CA ARG A 188 -7.52 8.87 -24.44
C ARG A 188 -7.43 9.00 -22.91
N LEU A 189 -8.22 8.21 -22.18
CA LEU A 189 -8.13 8.19 -20.72
C LEU A 189 -6.79 7.60 -20.28
N ILE A 190 -6.33 6.49 -20.89
CA ILE A 190 -5.04 5.86 -20.60
C ILE A 190 -3.90 6.83 -20.85
N ALA A 191 -3.89 7.53 -21.97
CA ALA A 191 -2.87 8.52 -22.28
C ALA A 191 -2.77 9.60 -21.18
N MET A 192 -3.91 10.04 -20.65
CA MET A 192 -3.94 11.04 -19.57
C MET A 192 -3.48 10.47 -18.22
N VAL A 193 -4.02 9.33 -17.78
CA VAL A 193 -3.86 8.83 -16.39
C VAL A 193 -3.00 7.57 -16.25
N GLY A 194 -2.45 7.04 -17.34
CA GLY A 194 -1.51 5.91 -17.34
C GLY A 194 -2.09 4.58 -16.85
N GLY A 195 -3.41 4.41 -16.83
CA GLY A 195 -4.05 3.22 -16.29
C GLY A 195 -4.07 3.14 -14.76
N HIS A 196 -3.74 4.22 -14.05
CA HIS A 196 -3.72 4.23 -12.58
C HIS A 196 -5.11 3.90 -12.00
N PRO A 197 -5.27 2.84 -11.17
CA PRO A 197 -6.58 2.32 -10.76
C PRO A 197 -7.52 3.36 -10.16
N TYR A 198 -7.02 4.22 -9.27
CA TYR A 198 -7.84 5.26 -8.65
C TYR A 198 -8.26 6.34 -9.66
N LEU A 199 -7.33 6.78 -10.52
CA LEU A 199 -7.62 7.85 -11.48
C LEU A 199 -8.63 7.38 -12.54
N VAL A 200 -8.44 6.17 -13.08
CA VAL A 200 -9.37 5.53 -14.00
C VAL A 200 -10.76 5.41 -13.36
N ARG A 201 -10.84 4.81 -12.16
CA ARG A 201 -12.12 4.62 -11.48
C ARG A 201 -12.85 5.95 -11.21
N LEU A 202 -12.10 6.98 -10.77
CA LEU A 202 -12.69 8.29 -10.50
C LEU A 202 -13.25 8.93 -11.77
N ALA A 203 -12.52 8.83 -12.90
CA ALA A 203 -13.00 9.30 -14.19
C ALA A 203 -14.29 8.60 -14.61
N LEU A 204 -14.29 7.27 -14.63
CA LEU A 204 -15.46 6.48 -15.01
C LEU A 204 -16.68 6.76 -14.12
N TYR A 205 -16.45 6.94 -12.81
CA TYR A 205 -17.52 7.31 -11.88
C TYR A 205 -18.13 8.68 -12.22
N GLN A 206 -17.31 9.68 -12.53
CA GLN A 206 -17.80 11.02 -12.89
C GLN A 206 -18.52 11.02 -14.24
N LEU A 207 -18.01 10.28 -15.21
CA LEU A 207 -18.62 10.15 -16.53
C LEU A 207 -20.00 9.46 -16.45
N CYS A 208 -20.15 8.38 -15.66
CA CYS A 208 -21.43 7.69 -15.54
C CYS A 208 -22.50 8.50 -14.79
N GLN A 209 -22.13 9.54 -14.03
CA GLN A 209 -23.07 10.49 -13.44
C GLN A 209 -23.61 11.51 -14.46
N ASN A 210 -23.16 11.44 -15.71
CA ASN A 210 -23.53 12.37 -16.81
C ASN A 210 -23.30 13.86 -16.46
N SER A 211 -22.41 14.14 -15.53
CA SER A 211 -22.07 15.50 -15.11
C SER A 211 -21.02 16.16 -16.01
N LEU A 212 -20.22 15.34 -16.71
CA LEU A 212 -19.12 15.77 -17.57
C LEU A 212 -19.01 14.86 -18.80
N THR A 213 -18.60 15.42 -19.93
CA THR A 213 -18.09 14.64 -21.06
C THR A 213 -16.63 14.26 -20.85
N LEU A 214 -16.12 13.24 -21.57
CA LEU A 214 -14.71 12.88 -21.49
C LEU A 214 -13.80 14.06 -21.89
N ASP A 215 -14.17 14.84 -22.90
CA ASP A 215 -13.41 16.01 -23.34
C ASP A 215 -13.27 17.04 -22.22
N GLN A 216 -14.38 17.39 -21.56
CA GLN A 216 -14.38 18.31 -20.44
C GLN A 216 -13.52 17.77 -19.28
N LEU A 217 -13.68 16.47 -18.96
CA LEU A 217 -12.90 15.83 -17.90
C LEU A 217 -11.41 15.89 -18.18
N LEU A 218 -10.97 15.53 -19.40
CA LEU A 218 -9.57 15.53 -19.77
C LEU A 218 -8.97 16.95 -19.80
N GLN A 219 -9.75 17.94 -20.24
CA GLN A 219 -9.33 19.33 -20.23
C GLN A 219 -9.14 19.88 -18.82
N GLU A 220 -10.06 19.56 -17.91
CA GLU A 220 -10.02 20.04 -16.52
C GLU A 220 -9.12 19.20 -15.61
N ALA A 221 -8.78 17.96 -16.00
CA ALA A 221 -8.03 17.00 -15.20
C ALA A 221 -6.78 17.58 -14.51
N PRO A 222 -5.90 18.36 -15.17
CA PRO A 222 -4.69 18.88 -14.56
C PRO A 222 -4.91 20.20 -13.80
N THR A 223 -6.14 20.69 -13.69
CA THR A 223 -6.41 21.99 -13.07
C THR A 223 -6.74 21.86 -11.58
N ILE A 224 -6.72 22.99 -10.87
CA ILE A 224 -7.13 23.07 -9.46
C ILE A 224 -8.64 22.86 -9.26
N ALA A 225 -9.45 22.91 -10.31
CA ALA A 225 -10.87 22.60 -10.31
C ALA A 225 -11.16 21.15 -10.74
N GLY A 226 -10.17 20.48 -11.34
CA GLY A 226 -10.32 19.13 -11.86
C GLY A 226 -10.60 18.07 -10.80
N ILE A 227 -11.13 16.94 -11.27
CA ILE A 227 -11.52 15.81 -10.39
C ILE A 227 -10.34 15.20 -9.62
N TYR A 228 -9.11 15.40 -10.07
CA TYR A 228 -7.89 14.84 -9.46
C TYR A 228 -7.19 15.79 -8.50
N LYS A 229 -7.73 16.99 -8.27
CA LYS A 229 -7.10 18.06 -7.47
C LYS A 229 -6.54 17.60 -6.13
N ASP A 230 -7.32 16.85 -5.34
CA ASP A 230 -6.92 16.42 -4.00
C ASP A 230 -5.82 15.36 -4.05
N TYR A 231 -5.88 14.49 -5.05
CA TYR A 231 -4.84 13.50 -5.31
C TYR A 231 -3.52 14.16 -5.72
N LEU A 232 -3.57 15.07 -6.66
CA LEU A 232 -2.39 15.80 -7.14
C LEU A 232 -1.80 16.69 -6.04
N ARG A 233 -2.67 17.36 -5.27
CA ARG A 233 -2.24 18.19 -4.14
C ARG A 233 -1.53 17.37 -3.05
N SER A 234 -1.87 16.12 -2.84
CA SER A 234 -1.21 15.29 -1.82
C SER A 234 0.29 15.12 -2.05
N PHE A 235 0.77 15.19 -3.30
CA PHE A 235 2.21 15.14 -3.60
C PHE A 235 2.95 16.41 -3.20
N TRP A 236 2.27 17.56 -3.16
CA TRP A 236 2.90 18.83 -2.82
C TRP A 236 3.50 18.84 -1.44
N VAL A 237 2.82 18.26 -0.47
CA VAL A 237 3.30 18.22 0.92
C VAL A 237 4.67 17.51 0.94
N THR A 238 4.77 16.34 0.34
CA THR A 238 6.02 15.58 0.28
C THR A 238 7.10 16.29 -0.53
N LEU A 239 6.75 16.92 -1.65
CA LEU A 239 7.71 17.65 -2.47
C LEU A 239 8.23 18.92 -1.80
N GLN A 240 7.44 19.54 -0.90
CA GLN A 240 7.89 20.68 -0.07
C GLN A 240 8.82 20.23 1.05
N GLU A 241 8.57 19.06 1.66
CA GLU A 241 9.43 18.49 2.70
C GLU A 241 10.79 18.02 2.14
N TYR A 242 10.82 17.61 0.86
CA TYR A 242 12.01 17.09 0.19
C TYR A 242 12.31 17.85 -1.12
N PRO A 243 12.94 19.04 -1.04
CA PRO A 243 13.20 19.88 -2.22
C PRO A 243 14.00 19.20 -3.33
N GLU A 244 14.87 18.24 -2.98
CA GLU A 244 15.61 17.45 -3.95
C GLU A 244 14.70 16.63 -4.87
N LEU A 245 13.56 16.12 -4.35
CA LEU A 245 12.57 15.40 -5.15
C LEU A 245 11.82 16.34 -6.11
N ALA A 246 11.52 17.55 -5.65
CA ALA A 246 10.86 18.57 -6.48
C ALA A 246 11.75 18.98 -7.66
N VAL A 247 13.05 19.21 -7.43
CA VAL A 247 14.03 19.53 -8.49
C VAL A 247 14.14 18.40 -9.48
N ALA A 248 14.27 17.17 -9.02
CA ALA A 248 14.36 16.00 -9.88
C ALA A 248 13.07 15.78 -10.70
N LEU A 249 11.90 15.88 -10.06
CA LEU A 249 10.62 15.78 -10.76
C LEU A 249 10.49 16.83 -11.85
N LYS A 250 10.93 18.08 -11.60
CA LYS A 250 10.93 19.15 -12.60
C LYS A 250 11.79 18.81 -13.84
N GLN A 251 12.92 18.11 -13.64
CA GLN A 251 13.75 17.64 -14.75
C GLN A 251 12.99 16.60 -15.60
N VAL A 252 12.31 15.64 -14.94
CA VAL A 252 11.53 14.61 -15.64
C VAL A 252 10.34 15.23 -16.39
N VAL A 253 9.63 16.19 -15.77
CA VAL A 253 8.48 16.91 -16.39
C VAL A 253 8.88 17.60 -17.69
N LYS A 254 10.06 18.21 -17.73
CA LYS A 254 10.57 18.94 -18.89
C LYS A 254 11.11 18.06 -20.02
N SER A 255 11.36 16.80 -19.73
CA SER A 255 11.96 15.87 -20.69
C SER A 255 10.92 14.96 -21.34
N GLU A 256 10.91 14.88 -22.64
CA GLU A 256 10.11 13.91 -23.40
C GLU A 256 10.82 12.54 -23.52
N ARG A 257 12.15 12.53 -23.38
CA ARG A 257 12.98 11.32 -23.59
C ARG A 257 13.45 10.68 -22.28
N GLY A 258 12.92 11.15 -21.16
CA GLY A 258 13.36 10.74 -19.82
C GLY A 258 14.74 11.30 -19.47
N VAL A 259 15.09 11.22 -18.18
CA VAL A 259 16.34 11.73 -17.60
C VAL A 259 16.96 10.67 -16.69
N GLU A 260 18.26 10.72 -16.54
CA GLU A 260 18.97 9.96 -15.50
C GLU A 260 18.92 10.77 -14.21
N LEU A 261 18.54 10.13 -13.11
CA LEU A 261 18.48 10.71 -11.78
C LEU A 261 19.38 9.93 -10.83
N ASP A 262 19.73 10.54 -9.73
CA ASP A 262 20.32 9.82 -8.59
C ASP A 262 19.45 8.61 -8.23
N PRO A 263 20.02 7.41 -8.02
CA PRO A 263 19.25 6.19 -7.76
C PRO A 263 18.32 6.27 -6.54
N ILE A 264 18.70 7.01 -5.49
CA ILE A 264 17.87 7.17 -4.29
C ILE A 264 16.68 8.08 -4.59
N VAL A 265 16.94 9.18 -5.30
CA VAL A 265 15.90 10.14 -5.72
C VAL A 265 14.93 9.46 -6.70
N ALA A 266 15.44 8.73 -7.68
CA ALA A 266 14.63 7.95 -8.62
C ALA A 266 13.74 6.93 -7.89
N SER A 267 14.32 6.18 -6.94
CA SER A 267 13.58 5.20 -6.14
C SER A 267 12.46 5.86 -5.33
N LYS A 268 12.70 7.02 -4.71
CA LYS A 268 11.68 7.76 -3.97
C LYS A 268 10.54 8.23 -4.88
N LEU A 269 10.84 8.86 -6.02
CA LEU A 269 9.82 9.32 -6.98
C LEU A 269 9.02 8.14 -7.57
N MET A 270 9.69 7.01 -7.84
CA MET A 270 9.05 5.78 -8.30
C MET A 270 8.14 5.19 -7.22
N SER A 271 8.57 5.20 -5.94
CA SER A 271 7.77 4.71 -4.82
C SER A 271 6.52 5.55 -4.58
N MET A 272 6.54 6.83 -4.95
CA MET A 272 5.37 7.72 -4.98
C MET A 272 4.45 7.45 -6.19
N GLY A 273 4.91 6.71 -7.20
CA GLY A 273 4.15 6.46 -8.43
C GLY A 273 4.19 7.61 -9.43
N LEU A 274 5.06 8.60 -9.23
CA LEU A 274 5.20 9.77 -10.12
C LEU A 274 5.97 9.45 -11.38
N ILE A 275 6.94 8.54 -11.29
CA ILE A 275 7.79 8.12 -12.39
C ILE A 275 7.85 6.60 -12.51
N HIS A 276 8.25 6.13 -13.68
CA HIS A 276 8.72 4.77 -13.93
C HIS A 276 10.09 4.82 -14.59
N ILE A 277 10.81 3.70 -14.56
CA ILE A 277 12.13 3.58 -15.18
C ILE A 277 11.98 2.74 -16.44
N ASP A 278 12.40 3.31 -17.56
CA ASP A 278 12.52 2.64 -18.85
C ASP A 278 13.93 2.83 -19.38
N ASN A 279 14.61 1.73 -19.71
CA ASN A 279 15.99 1.74 -20.25
C ASN A 279 16.95 2.66 -19.46
N ASN A 280 16.91 2.57 -18.13
CA ASN A 280 17.70 3.38 -17.20
C ASN A 280 17.35 4.88 -17.17
N ARG A 281 16.24 5.28 -17.79
CA ARG A 281 15.73 6.64 -17.77
C ARG A 281 14.44 6.75 -16.97
N CYS A 282 14.36 7.81 -16.18
CA CYS A 282 13.18 8.14 -15.42
C CYS A 282 12.19 8.91 -16.29
N MET A 283 11.00 8.37 -16.46
CA MET A 283 9.90 8.96 -17.22
C MET A 283 8.67 9.16 -16.32
N LEU A 284 7.82 10.11 -16.64
CA LEU A 284 6.56 10.29 -15.91
C LEU A 284 5.64 9.08 -16.09
N SER A 285 4.93 8.71 -15.04
CA SER A 285 3.99 7.59 -15.07
C SER A 285 2.72 7.89 -15.88
N CYS A 286 2.39 9.18 -16.11
CA CYS A 286 1.27 9.60 -16.97
C CYS A 286 1.36 11.09 -17.32
N GLU A 287 0.63 11.49 -18.38
CA GLU A 287 0.62 12.88 -18.85
C GLU A 287 -0.09 13.84 -17.89
N LEU A 288 -1.01 13.36 -17.05
CA LEU A 288 -1.63 14.18 -16.01
C LEU A 288 -0.59 14.86 -15.13
N TYR A 289 0.49 14.16 -14.78
CA TYR A 289 1.59 14.74 -13.99
C TYR A 289 2.38 15.78 -14.78
N ARG A 290 2.58 15.56 -16.08
CA ARG A 290 3.25 16.53 -16.95
C ARG A 290 2.50 17.84 -16.99
N PHE A 291 1.19 17.78 -17.26
CA PHE A 291 0.36 18.97 -17.35
C PHE A 291 0.22 19.67 -15.99
N TYR A 292 -0.03 18.93 -14.93
CA TYR A 292 -0.22 19.52 -13.60
C TYR A 292 1.06 20.15 -13.07
N PHE A 293 2.16 19.42 -13.03
CA PHE A 293 3.43 19.93 -12.50
C PHE A 293 4.15 20.88 -13.47
N GLY A 294 3.90 20.78 -14.76
CA GLY A 294 4.45 21.70 -15.74
C GLY A 294 3.85 23.09 -15.70
N SER A 295 2.57 23.23 -15.33
CA SER A 295 1.87 24.50 -15.18
C SER A 295 2.17 25.24 -13.88
N GLN A 296 2.75 24.56 -12.89
CA GLN A 296 3.05 25.14 -11.58
C GLN A 296 4.46 25.68 -11.56
N ASN A 297 4.64 26.91 -11.07
CA ASN A 297 5.97 27.45 -10.77
C ASN A 297 6.51 26.70 -9.53
N PHE A 298 7.20 25.58 -9.77
CA PHE A 298 8.07 24.99 -8.77
C PHE A 298 9.19 25.98 -8.46
N ILE A 299 9.22 26.52 -7.23
CA ILE A 299 10.25 27.34 -6.60
C ILE A 299 11.22 28.03 -7.57
#